data_948858ebf0ae8511785e322adffca899
#
_entry.id   948858ebf0ae8511785e322adffca899
#
_cell.length_a   1.000
_cell.length_b   1.000
_cell.length_c   1.000
_cell.angle_alpha   90.00
_cell.angle_beta   90.00
_cell.angle_gamma   90.00
#
_symmetry.space_group_name_H-M   'P 1'
#
loop_
_entity.id
_entity.type
_entity.pdbx_description
1 polymer ?
#
loop_
_entity_poly.entity_id
_entity_poly.type
_entity_poly.pdbx_seq_one_letter_code
_entity_poly.pdbx_strand_id
1 'polypeptide(L)'
;MPKIVIIVDELADLMMVAPGEVEGAICRLAQLARAAGLHLIIATQRPSVNVITGLIKANMPSRIAFSVSSGVDSRTIIDMNGAEKLLGKGDMLFYPTGYPKPVRVQGSFVSDKEVQKVVDYLIEHNGNASYSEEVEEHVNSDLPLPVPGIQGAGVQDNANEQDAYFADAGRLIIEKEKASIGMLQRMFKIGFNRAARIMDQLASAGVVGEEVGTKPRKVLMTKEEFEQYIQENL
;
A
#
# COMPACT_ATOMS: atom_id res chain seq x y z
N MET A 1 8.61 -20.65 -12.69
CA MET A 1 7.91 -20.10 -11.51
C MET A 1 6.41 -20.34 -11.66
N PRO A 2 5.66 -20.64 -10.61
CA PRO A 2 4.20 -20.73 -10.67
C PRO A 2 3.63 -19.34 -11.04
N LYS A 3 2.47 -19.34 -11.69
CA LYS A 3 1.72 -18.10 -11.92
C LYS A 3 1.04 -17.66 -10.62
N ILE A 4 1.12 -16.38 -10.31
CA ILE A 4 0.47 -15.80 -9.13
C ILE A 4 -0.63 -14.87 -9.63
N VAL A 5 -1.83 -15.02 -9.11
CA VAL A 5 -2.96 -14.12 -9.37
C VAL A 5 -3.27 -13.36 -8.10
N ILE A 6 -3.23 -12.04 -8.19
CA ILE A 6 -3.57 -11.12 -7.10
C ILE A 6 -4.93 -10.50 -7.43
N ILE A 7 -5.89 -10.66 -6.53
CA ILE A 7 -7.26 -10.15 -6.71
C ILE A 7 -7.52 -9.10 -5.62
N VAL A 8 -7.86 -7.88 -6.04
CA VAL A 8 -8.32 -6.81 -5.17
C VAL A 8 -9.82 -6.64 -5.42
N ASP A 9 -10.63 -7.01 -4.44
CA ASP A 9 -12.09 -7.02 -4.54
C ASP A 9 -12.69 -5.60 -4.50
N GLU A 10 -12.22 -4.74 -3.60
CA GLU A 10 -12.63 -3.34 -3.52
C GLU A 10 -11.42 -2.42 -3.36
N LEU A 11 -10.98 -1.83 -4.46
CA LEU A 11 -9.83 -0.92 -4.46
C LEU A 11 -10.09 0.35 -3.64
N ALA A 12 -11.34 0.84 -3.60
CA ALA A 12 -11.65 2.09 -2.91
C ALA A 12 -11.32 2.02 -1.42
N ASP A 13 -11.49 0.87 -0.78
CA ASP A 13 -11.20 0.71 0.64
C ASP A 13 -9.70 0.84 0.93
N LEU A 14 -8.85 0.29 0.06
CA LEU A 14 -7.39 0.46 0.16
C LEU A 14 -6.97 1.91 -0.11
N MET A 15 -7.57 2.55 -1.13
CA MET A 15 -7.27 3.94 -1.50
C MET A 15 -7.73 4.95 -0.45
N MET A 16 -8.67 4.60 0.42
CA MET A 16 -9.08 5.45 1.55
C MET A 16 -8.06 5.43 2.69
N VAL A 17 -7.32 4.35 2.85
CA VAL A 17 -6.34 4.18 3.94
C VAL A 17 -4.98 4.75 3.56
N ALA A 18 -4.42 4.34 2.43
CA ALA A 18 -3.07 4.68 2.00
C ALA A 18 -2.97 4.89 0.48
N PRO A 19 -3.59 5.96 -0.08
CA PRO A 19 -3.74 6.11 -1.54
C PRO A 19 -2.42 6.10 -2.30
N GLY A 20 -1.40 6.82 -1.82
CA GLY A 20 -0.10 6.92 -2.50
C GLY A 20 0.70 5.62 -2.49
N GLU A 21 0.65 4.87 -1.40
CA GLU A 21 1.34 3.58 -1.27
C GLU A 21 0.66 2.51 -2.13
N VAL A 22 -0.66 2.44 -2.07
CA VAL A 22 -1.47 1.50 -2.87
C VAL A 22 -1.31 1.75 -4.35
N GLU A 23 -1.44 3.00 -4.81
CA GLU A 23 -1.22 3.37 -6.21
C GLU A 23 0.20 3.00 -6.67
N GLY A 24 1.22 3.34 -5.88
CA GLY A 24 2.61 3.01 -6.17
C GLY A 24 2.85 1.51 -6.24
N ALA A 25 2.28 0.71 -5.34
CA ALA A 25 2.39 -0.74 -5.33
C ALA A 25 1.71 -1.38 -6.57
N ILE A 26 0.50 -0.94 -6.92
CA ILE A 26 -0.21 -1.39 -8.11
C ILE A 26 0.59 -1.09 -9.38
N CYS A 27 1.08 0.14 -9.54
CA CYS A 27 1.87 0.53 -10.70
C CYS A 27 3.15 -0.31 -10.80
N ARG A 28 3.85 -0.53 -9.70
CA ARG A 28 5.06 -1.35 -9.66
C ARG A 28 4.77 -2.81 -10.03
N LEU A 29 3.74 -3.40 -9.44
CA LEU A 29 3.32 -4.76 -9.77
C LEU A 29 2.94 -4.89 -11.24
N ALA A 30 2.14 -3.96 -11.78
CA ALA A 30 1.73 -4.00 -13.18
C ALA A 30 2.90 -3.86 -14.16
N GLN A 31 3.95 -3.09 -13.82
CA GLN A 31 5.14 -2.91 -14.65
C GLN A 31 6.11 -4.09 -14.58
N LEU A 32 6.38 -4.60 -13.38
CA LEU A 32 7.42 -5.62 -13.15
C LEU A 32 6.89 -7.04 -13.25
N ALA A 33 5.63 -7.26 -12.92
CA ALA A 33 5.05 -8.58 -12.74
C ALA A 33 4.83 -9.36 -14.04
N ARG A 34 4.72 -8.67 -15.18
CA ARG A 34 4.48 -9.30 -16.49
C ARG A 34 5.53 -10.37 -16.82
N ALA A 35 6.80 -10.08 -16.58
CA ALA A 35 7.89 -11.01 -16.82
C ALA A 35 7.95 -12.15 -15.79
N ALA A 36 7.43 -11.91 -14.58
CA ALA A 36 7.44 -12.87 -13.47
C ALA A 36 6.20 -13.78 -13.43
N GLY A 37 5.22 -13.61 -14.36
CA GLY A 37 3.99 -14.41 -14.37
C GLY A 37 2.99 -14.03 -13.28
N LEU A 38 3.04 -12.78 -12.80
CA LEU A 38 2.05 -12.20 -11.90
C LEU A 38 0.89 -11.60 -12.71
N HIS A 39 -0.32 -11.85 -12.26
CA HIS A 39 -1.54 -11.32 -12.86
C HIS A 39 -2.33 -10.55 -11.80
N LEU A 40 -2.77 -9.35 -12.16
CA LEU A 40 -3.47 -8.46 -11.26
C LEU A 40 -4.90 -8.24 -11.75
N ILE A 41 -5.87 -8.51 -10.89
CA ILE A 41 -7.30 -8.26 -11.12
C ILE A 41 -7.75 -7.27 -10.05
N ILE A 42 -8.20 -6.09 -10.47
CA ILE A 42 -8.62 -5.04 -9.56
C ILE A 42 -10.09 -4.71 -9.83
N ALA A 43 -10.90 -4.75 -8.79
CA ALA A 43 -12.30 -4.37 -8.84
C ALA A 43 -12.60 -3.21 -7.87
N THR A 44 -13.65 -2.47 -8.17
CA THR A 44 -14.21 -1.45 -7.27
C THR A 44 -15.67 -1.20 -7.60
N GLN A 45 -16.47 -0.95 -6.59
CA GLN A 45 -17.85 -0.48 -6.70
C GLN A 45 -17.95 1.06 -6.70
N ARG A 46 -16.81 1.77 -6.52
CA ARG A 46 -16.74 3.23 -6.45
C ARG A 46 -15.87 3.79 -7.58
N PRO A 47 -16.42 3.94 -8.80
CA PRO A 47 -15.68 4.39 -9.96
C PRO A 47 -15.43 5.90 -9.94
N SER A 48 -14.69 6.39 -8.95
CA SER A 48 -14.28 7.78 -8.86
C SER A 48 -12.84 7.99 -9.34
N VAL A 49 -12.51 9.22 -9.75
CA VAL A 49 -11.16 9.57 -10.22
C VAL A 49 -10.07 9.43 -9.15
N ASN A 50 -10.47 9.48 -7.86
CA ASN A 50 -9.56 9.28 -6.73
C ASN A 50 -9.25 7.80 -6.49
N VAL A 51 -10.07 6.89 -7.00
CA VAL A 51 -9.89 5.44 -6.89
C VAL A 51 -9.28 4.90 -8.18
N ILE A 52 -9.85 5.24 -9.34
CA ILE A 52 -9.36 4.84 -10.66
C ILE A 52 -8.55 6.00 -11.24
N THR A 53 -7.32 6.13 -10.76
CA THR A 53 -6.43 7.23 -11.13
C THR A 53 -5.87 7.08 -12.55
N GLY A 54 -5.34 8.17 -13.11
CA GLY A 54 -4.67 8.13 -14.40
C GLY A 54 -3.47 7.19 -14.43
N LEU A 55 -2.72 7.08 -13.32
CA LEU A 55 -1.57 6.17 -13.20
C LEU A 55 -2.01 4.70 -13.20
N ILE A 56 -3.05 4.36 -12.46
CA ILE A 56 -3.64 3.01 -12.48
C ILE A 56 -4.11 2.66 -13.88
N LYS A 57 -4.86 3.55 -14.55
CA LYS A 57 -5.36 3.33 -15.93
C LYS A 57 -4.23 3.14 -16.94
N ALA A 58 -3.12 3.87 -16.81
CA ALA A 58 -1.97 3.73 -17.68
C ALA A 58 -1.27 2.37 -17.56
N ASN A 59 -1.26 1.79 -16.35
CA ASN A 59 -0.62 0.50 -16.06
C ASN A 59 -1.58 -0.69 -16.16
N MET A 60 -2.90 -0.44 -16.13
CA MET A 60 -3.97 -1.43 -16.25
C MET A 60 -4.82 -1.12 -17.50
N PRO A 61 -4.29 -1.37 -18.71
CA PRO A 61 -4.93 -0.93 -19.94
C PRO A 61 -6.14 -1.76 -20.35
N SER A 62 -6.27 -3.01 -19.90
CA SER A 62 -7.44 -3.84 -20.13
C SER A 62 -8.48 -3.61 -19.04
N ARG A 63 -9.68 -3.21 -19.42
CA ARG A 63 -10.70 -2.76 -18.49
C ARG A 63 -12.08 -3.35 -18.82
N ILE A 64 -12.87 -3.51 -17.78
CA ILE A 64 -14.28 -3.94 -17.87
C ILE A 64 -15.13 -2.93 -17.11
N ALA A 65 -16.20 -2.46 -17.73
CA ALA A 65 -17.23 -1.68 -17.06
C ALA A 65 -18.55 -2.46 -17.09
N PHE A 66 -19.08 -2.75 -15.91
CA PHE A 66 -20.47 -3.16 -15.75
C PHE A 66 -21.39 -1.95 -15.78
N SER A 67 -22.70 -2.16 -15.61
CA SER A 67 -23.69 -1.09 -15.54
C SER A 67 -23.35 -0.11 -14.42
N VAL A 68 -23.28 1.17 -14.75
CA VAL A 68 -23.02 2.28 -13.82
C VAL A 68 -24.15 3.29 -13.84
N SER A 69 -24.21 4.17 -12.83
CA SER A 69 -25.30 5.14 -12.68
C SER A 69 -25.18 6.35 -13.57
N SER A 70 -23.98 6.67 -14.05
CA SER A 70 -23.76 7.90 -14.84
C SER A 70 -22.73 7.73 -15.97
N GLY A 71 -22.83 8.59 -16.98
CA GLY A 71 -21.80 8.68 -18.03
C GLY A 71 -20.44 9.19 -17.51
N VAL A 72 -20.40 9.84 -16.33
CA VAL A 72 -19.16 10.24 -15.67
C VAL A 72 -18.42 8.99 -15.18
N ASP A 73 -19.14 8.07 -14.52
CA ASP A 73 -18.58 6.81 -14.04
C ASP A 73 -18.05 5.96 -15.21
N SER A 74 -18.83 5.90 -16.30
CA SER A 74 -18.39 5.23 -17.55
C SER A 74 -17.07 5.80 -18.05
N ARG A 75 -16.94 7.12 -18.14
CA ARG A 75 -15.69 7.76 -18.57
C ARG A 75 -14.55 7.54 -17.59
N THR A 76 -14.84 7.48 -16.30
CA THR A 76 -13.80 7.18 -15.30
C THR A 76 -13.20 5.80 -15.52
N ILE A 77 -14.01 4.79 -15.87
CA ILE A 77 -13.53 3.42 -16.08
C ILE A 77 -12.90 3.23 -17.46
N ILE A 78 -13.63 3.54 -18.52
CA ILE A 78 -13.27 3.16 -19.91
C ILE A 78 -12.97 4.35 -20.83
N ASP A 79 -12.84 5.55 -20.29
CA ASP A 79 -12.56 6.81 -20.97
C ASP A 79 -13.63 7.22 -22.02
N MET A 80 -14.81 6.59 -21.99
CA MET A 80 -15.92 6.91 -22.88
C MET A 80 -17.28 6.60 -22.24
N ASN A 81 -18.35 7.15 -22.81
CA ASN A 81 -19.71 6.85 -22.39
C ASN A 81 -20.16 5.47 -22.89
N GLY A 82 -21.15 4.89 -22.24
CA GLY A 82 -21.82 3.68 -22.70
C GLY A 82 -22.17 2.71 -21.59
N ALA A 83 -21.37 2.63 -20.52
CA ALA A 83 -21.64 1.72 -19.41
C ALA A 83 -22.93 2.10 -18.64
N GLU A 84 -23.34 3.36 -18.67
CA GLU A 84 -24.62 3.83 -18.11
C GLU A 84 -25.85 3.31 -18.87
N LYS A 85 -25.66 2.71 -20.04
CA LYS A 85 -26.74 2.14 -20.88
C LYS A 85 -26.82 0.63 -20.82
N LEU A 86 -25.97 0.00 -19.99
CA LEU A 86 -25.96 -1.44 -19.81
C LEU A 86 -27.14 -1.91 -18.96
N LEU A 87 -27.59 -3.13 -19.22
CA LEU A 87 -28.80 -3.69 -18.63
C LEU A 87 -28.58 -4.33 -17.24
N GLY A 88 -27.32 -4.46 -16.79
CA GLY A 88 -26.97 -5.17 -15.56
C GLY A 88 -26.89 -6.68 -15.76
N LYS A 89 -26.81 -7.42 -14.65
CA LYS A 89 -26.76 -8.90 -14.62
C LYS A 89 -25.70 -9.52 -15.56
N GLY A 90 -24.50 -8.94 -15.57
CA GLY A 90 -23.40 -9.42 -16.37
C GLY A 90 -23.26 -8.75 -17.74
N ASP A 91 -24.17 -7.85 -18.13
CA ASP A 91 -23.97 -7.02 -19.31
C ASP A 91 -22.82 -6.04 -19.08
N MET A 92 -21.80 -6.03 -19.93
CA MET A 92 -20.57 -5.29 -19.72
C MET A 92 -20.01 -4.71 -21.00
N LEU A 93 -19.18 -3.67 -20.84
CA LEU A 93 -18.26 -3.19 -21.87
C LEU A 93 -16.86 -3.70 -21.56
N PHE A 94 -16.34 -4.57 -22.41
CA PHE A 94 -14.98 -5.11 -22.32
C PHE A 94 -14.06 -4.31 -23.25
N TYR A 95 -13.03 -3.71 -22.65
CA TYR A 95 -12.04 -2.89 -23.33
C TYR A 95 -10.64 -3.46 -23.16
N PRO A 96 -10.26 -4.49 -23.96
CA PRO A 96 -8.93 -5.08 -23.89
C PRO A 96 -7.88 -4.22 -24.57
N THR A 97 -6.64 -4.38 -24.18
CA THR A 97 -5.48 -3.75 -24.81
C THR A 97 -5.43 -4.02 -26.31
N GLY A 98 -5.19 -2.97 -27.10
CA GLY A 98 -5.06 -3.07 -28.57
C GLY A 98 -6.38 -2.94 -29.34
N TYR A 99 -7.50 -2.82 -28.65
CA TYR A 99 -8.79 -2.54 -29.32
C TYR A 99 -9.04 -1.03 -29.38
N PRO A 100 -9.55 -0.51 -30.51
CA PRO A 100 -9.81 0.92 -30.67
C PRO A 100 -11.06 1.39 -29.91
N LYS A 101 -11.94 0.48 -29.52
CA LYS A 101 -13.18 0.74 -28.77
C LYS A 101 -13.58 -0.50 -27.96
N PRO A 102 -14.34 -0.32 -26.88
CA PRO A 102 -14.89 -1.43 -26.10
C PRO A 102 -15.84 -2.30 -26.93
N VAL A 103 -15.92 -3.56 -26.57
CA VAL A 103 -16.88 -4.52 -27.10
C VAL A 103 -17.93 -4.80 -26.03
N ARG A 104 -19.21 -4.75 -26.40
CA ARG A 104 -20.28 -5.15 -25.48
C ARG A 104 -20.35 -6.68 -25.41
N VAL A 105 -20.30 -7.19 -24.20
CA VAL A 105 -20.34 -8.63 -23.94
C VAL A 105 -21.40 -8.91 -22.87
N GLN A 106 -22.22 -9.93 -23.10
CA GLN A 106 -23.14 -10.44 -22.10
C GLN A 106 -22.47 -11.56 -21.34
N GLY A 107 -22.07 -11.28 -20.09
CA GLY A 107 -21.59 -12.29 -19.13
C GLY A 107 -22.77 -13.06 -18.54
N SER A 108 -22.51 -14.26 -18.06
CA SER A 108 -23.49 -15.00 -17.28
C SER A 108 -23.65 -14.36 -15.89
N PHE A 109 -24.88 -14.24 -15.44
CA PHE A 109 -25.14 -13.91 -14.06
C PHE A 109 -24.89 -15.15 -13.19
N VAL A 110 -24.08 -15.00 -12.15
CA VAL A 110 -23.79 -16.06 -11.18
C VAL A 110 -24.41 -15.65 -9.85
N SER A 111 -25.25 -16.50 -9.29
CA SER A 111 -25.89 -16.27 -8.01
C SER A 111 -24.99 -16.70 -6.83
N ASP A 112 -25.24 -16.16 -5.64
CA ASP A 112 -24.50 -16.53 -4.42
C ASP A 112 -24.57 -18.04 -4.14
N LYS A 113 -25.72 -18.68 -4.45
CA LYS A 113 -25.90 -20.13 -4.30
C LYS A 113 -25.00 -20.93 -5.26
N GLU A 114 -24.76 -20.42 -6.46
CA GLU A 114 -23.86 -21.06 -7.42
C GLU A 114 -22.41 -20.87 -7.02
N VAL A 115 -22.04 -19.67 -6.51
CA VAL A 115 -20.72 -19.42 -5.94
C VAL A 115 -20.46 -20.37 -4.79
N GLN A 116 -21.40 -20.52 -3.84
CA GLN A 116 -21.26 -21.42 -2.71
C GLN A 116 -21.04 -22.87 -3.15
N LYS A 117 -21.80 -23.35 -4.12
CA LYS A 117 -21.62 -24.72 -4.64
C LYS A 117 -20.22 -24.94 -5.24
N VAL A 118 -19.67 -23.94 -5.94
CA VAL A 118 -18.31 -24.04 -6.51
C VAL A 118 -17.28 -24.05 -5.38
N VAL A 119 -17.45 -23.21 -4.37
CA VAL A 119 -16.55 -23.17 -3.20
C VAL A 119 -16.57 -24.49 -2.44
N ASP A 120 -17.77 -25.04 -2.16
CA ASP A 120 -17.92 -26.33 -1.48
C ASP A 120 -17.25 -27.45 -2.27
N TYR A 121 -17.46 -27.48 -3.58
CA TYR A 121 -16.79 -28.44 -4.47
C TYR A 121 -15.27 -28.34 -4.42
N LEU A 122 -14.73 -27.12 -4.45
CA LEU A 122 -13.28 -26.89 -4.40
C LEU A 122 -12.69 -27.32 -3.04
N ILE A 123 -13.37 -27.04 -1.94
CA ILE A 123 -12.94 -27.47 -0.59
C ILE A 123 -12.92 -29.00 -0.52
N GLU A 124 -13.97 -29.65 -1.01
CA GLU A 124 -14.08 -31.12 -0.97
C GLU A 124 -12.99 -31.82 -1.80
N HIS A 125 -12.61 -31.25 -2.96
CA HIS A 125 -11.74 -31.92 -3.92
C HIS A 125 -10.26 -31.51 -3.85
N ASN A 126 -9.94 -30.35 -3.25
CA ASN A 126 -8.55 -29.88 -3.18
C ASN A 126 -7.91 -30.06 -1.79
N GLY A 127 -8.64 -30.58 -0.80
CA GLY A 127 -8.13 -30.74 0.57
C GLY A 127 -7.87 -29.39 1.26
N ASN A 128 -7.22 -29.44 2.41
CA ASN A 128 -6.84 -28.23 3.14
C ASN A 128 -5.70 -27.53 2.42
N ALA A 129 -5.90 -26.26 2.11
CA ALA A 129 -4.82 -25.40 1.61
C ALA A 129 -3.73 -25.31 2.69
N SER A 130 -2.50 -25.71 2.33
CA SER A 130 -1.34 -25.42 3.17
C SER A 130 -0.76 -24.06 2.76
N TYR A 131 -0.74 -23.14 3.70
CA TYR A 131 -0.05 -21.86 3.49
C TYR A 131 1.46 -22.07 3.65
N SER A 132 2.26 -21.30 2.91
CA SER A 132 3.71 -21.32 3.08
C SER A 132 4.07 -20.58 4.37
N GLU A 133 4.74 -21.26 5.30
CA GLU A 133 5.22 -20.67 6.56
C GLU A 133 6.10 -19.43 6.29
N GLU A 134 6.96 -19.49 5.25
CA GLU A 134 7.78 -18.35 4.83
C GLU A 134 6.95 -17.12 4.43
N VAL A 135 5.79 -17.32 3.77
CA VAL A 135 4.91 -16.22 3.38
C VAL A 135 4.19 -15.66 4.59
N GLU A 136 3.73 -16.52 5.51
CA GLU A 136 3.07 -16.08 6.75
C GLU A 136 4.04 -15.29 7.65
N GLU A 137 5.28 -15.75 7.80
CA GLU A 137 6.30 -15.01 8.54
C GLU A 137 6.59 -13.64 7.93
N HIS A 138 6.67 -13.54 6.59
CA HIS A 138 6.91 -12.27 5.90
C HIS A 138 5.70 -11.33 5.92
N VAL A 139 4.49 -11.84 5.87
CA VAL A 139 3.26 -11.03 5.98
C VAL A 139 3.06 -10.50 7.40
N ASN A 140 3.44 -11.29 8.41
CA ASN A 140 3.32 -10.92 9.82
C ASN A 140 4.53 -10.10 10.32
N SER A 141 5.64 -10.08 9.58
CA SER A 141 6.75 -9.18 9.86
C SER A 141 6.50 -7.83 9.20
N ASP A 142 6.47 -6.76 9.97
CA ASP A 142 6.38 -5.36 9.49
C ASP A 142 7.63 -4.91 8.68
N LEU A 143 8.42 -5.84 8.16
CA LEU A 143 9.61 -5.56 7.40
C LEU A 143 9.27 -5.20 5.95
N PRO A 144 9.73 -4.03 5.44
CA PRO A 144 9.64 -3.69 4.03
C PRO A 144 10.40 -4.73 3.20
N LEU A 145 9.71 -5.39 2.26
CA LEU A 145 10.35 -6.33 1.35
C LEU A 145 11.51 -5.65 0.60
N PRO A 146 12.72 -6.26 0.55
CA PRO A 146 13.80 -5.76 -0.26
C PRO A 146 13.41 -5.86 -1.74
N VAL A 147 13.27 -4.73 -2.42
CA VAL A 147 12.94 -4.68 -3.85
C VAL A 147 14.23 -4.60 -4.64
N PRO A 148 14.60 -5.63 -5.43
CA PRO A 148 15.78 -5.58 -6.28
C PRO A 148 15.60 -4.48 -7.34
N GLY A 149 16.49 -3.48 -7.35
CA GLY A 149 16.53 -2.48 -8.41
C GLY A 149 16.37 -1.02 -7.99
N ILE A 150 16.18 -0.70 -6.72
CA ILE A 150 16.27 0.67 -6.22
C ILE A 150 17.56 0.81 -5.42
N GLN A 151 18.63 1.23 -6.10
CA GLN A 151 19.79 1.80 -5.44
C GLN A 151 19.40 3.18 -4.89
N GLY A 152 19.17 3.25 -3.58
CA GLY A 152 18.93 4.51 -2.91
C GLY A 152 17.76 4.48 -1.94
N ALA A 153 17.79 3.60 -0.95
CA ALA A 153 17.24 3.66 0.40
C ALA A 153 17.07 2.24 0.98
N GLY A 154 18.08 1.42 0.88
CA GLY A 154 18.15 0.16 1.60
C GLY A 154 18.92 0.40 2.91
N VAL A 155 18.26 0.85 3.93
CA VAL A 155 18.74 0.63 5.28
C VAL A 155 18.14 -0.69 5.72
N GLN A 156 18.98 -1.70 5.88
CA GLN A 156 18.67 -2.86 6.69
C GLN A 156 18.39 -2.33 8.10
N ASP A 157 17.13 -2.31 8.46
CA ASP A 157 16.76 -2.00 9.82
C ASP A 157 16.40 -3.30 10.54
N ASN A 158 17.36 -3.81 11.28
CA ASN A 158 17.08 -4.66 12.40
C ASN A 158 16.22 -3.85 13.39
N ALA A 159 15.02 -4.33 13.72
CA ALA A 159 14.11 -3.65 14.64
C ALA A 159 14.70 -3.45 16.05
N ASN A 160 15.90 -3.96 16.32
CA ASN A 160 16.67 -3.83 17.56
C ASN A 160 17.94 -2.97 17.43
N GLU A 161 18.25 -2.43 16.24
CA GLU A 161 19.40 -1.53 16.11
C GLU A 161 18.94 -0.07 16.15
N GLN A 162 19.63 0.72 16.97
CA GLN A 162 19.44 2.15 17.10
C GLN A 162 19.76 2.84 15.74
N ASP A 163 18.90 3.73 15.28
CA ASP A 163 19.11 4.43 14.01
C ASP A 163 20.42 5.23 14.04
N ALA A 164 21.18 5.22 12.95
CA ALA A 164 22.46 5.93 12.84
C ALA A 164 22.35 7.45 13.18
N TYR A 165 21.17 8.04 13.05
CA TYR A 165 20.93 9.43 13.42
C TYR A 165 20.40 9.60 14.85
N PHE A 166 20.31 8.56 15.66
CA PHE A 166 19.75 8.64 17.02
C PHE A 166 20.51 9.67 17.89
N ALA A 167 21.84 9.56 17.93
CA ALA A 167 22.66 10.48 18.73
C ALA A 167 22.57 11.91 18.25
N ASP A 168 22.66 12.14 16.95
CA ASP A 168 22.59 13.48 16.37
C ASP A 168 21.19 14.10 16.50
N ALA A 169 20.15 13.27 16.36
CA ALA A 169 18.77 13.70 16.55
C ALA A 169 18.48 14.08 18.01
N GLY A 170 18.98 13.32 18.97
CA GLY A 170 18.86 13.63 20.40
C GLY A 170 19.55 14.95 20.75
N ARG A 171 20.78 15.14 20.30
CA ARG A 171 21.52 16.40 20.50
C ARG A 171 20.76 17.60 19.91
N LEU A 172 20.25 17.46 18.68
CA LEU A 172 19.50 18.52 18.00
C LEU A 172 18.21 18.86 18.75
N ILE A 173 17.45 17.87 19.21
CA ILE A 173 16.21 18.05 19.93
C ILE A 173 16.44 18.77 21.25
N ILE A 174 17.47 18.39 21.99
CA ILE A 174 17.83 19.02 23.26
C ILE A 174 18.32 20.45 23.04
N GLU A 175 19.18 20.69 22.03
CA GLU A 175 19.66 22.04 21.71
C GLU A 175 18.53 23.00 21.30
N LYS A 176 17.54 22.49 20.54
CA LYS A 176 16.41 23.30 20.05
C LYS A 176 15.23 23.33 21.03
N GLU A 177 15.30 22.58 22.13
CA GLU A 177 14.21 22.40 23.10
C GLU A 177 12.87 22.06 22.44
N LYS A 178 12.92 21.39 21.29
CA LYS A 178 11.74 21.09 20.47
C LYS A 178 11.84 19.72 19.80
N ALA A 179 10.96 18.81 20.19
CA ALA A 179 10.88 17.47 19.63
C ALA A 179 9.70 17.35 18.65
N SER A 180 9.98 17.48 17.36
CA SER A 180 8.96 17.28 16.32
C SER A 180 9.48 16.48 15.13
N ILE A 181 8.66 15.56 14.62
CA ILE A 181 8.98 14.72 13.45
C ILE A 181 9.35 15.59 12.24
N GLY A 182 8.57 16.66 11.98
CA GLY A 182 8.83 17.56 10.85
C GLY A 182 10.16 18.35 10.97
N MET A 183 10.71 18.53 12.16
CA MET A 183 12.05 19.10 12.34
C MET A 183 13.11 18.08 11.95
N LEU A 184 13.01 16.83 12.40
CA LEU A 184 13.93 15.76 12.03
C LEU A 184 13.94 15.50 10.52
N GLN A 185 12.77 15.46 9.88
CA GLN A 185 12.67 15.32 8.43
C GLN A 185 13.47 16.38 7.68
N ARG A 186 13.34 17.65 8.09
CA ARG A 186 14.02 18.79 7.42
C ARG A 186 15.52 18.81 7.68
N MET A 187 15.93 18.52 8.92
CA MET A 187 17.34 18.62 9.30
C MET A 187 18.18 17.47 8.76
N PHE A 188 17.64 16.24 8.80
CA PHE A 188 18.35 15.04 8.35
C PHE A 188 17.97 14.61 6.92
N LYS A 189 17.03 15.32 6.26
CA LYS A 189 16.51 15.00 4.91
C LYS A 189 16.02 13.57 4.80
N ILE A 190 15.30 13.09 5.82
CA ILE A 190 14.76 11.74 5.94
C ILE A 190 13.23 11.73 5.76
N GLY A 191 12.68 10.57 5.39
CA GLY A 191 11.23 10.37 5.26
C GLY A 191 10.52 10.39 6.62
N PHE A 192 9.17 10.55 6.58
CA PHE A 192 8.34 10.63 7.77
C PHE A 192 8.50 9.39 8.68
N ASN A 193 8.44 8.18 8.12
CA ASN A 193 8.51 6.94 8.89
C ASN A 193 9.83 6.78 9.65
N ARG A 194 10.96 7.13 9.03
CA ARG A 194 12.27 7.10 9.68
C ARG A 194 12.37 8.16 10.77
N ALA A 195 11.87 9.38 10.52
CA ALA A 195 11.86 10.44 11.53
C ALA A 195 10.94 10.10 12.73
N ALA A 196 9.80 9.45 12.48
CA ALA A 196 8.90 8.96 13.52
C ALA A 196 9.59 7.88 14.36
N ARG A 197 10.23 6.89 13.74
CA ARG A 197 10.96 5.84 14.45
C ARG A 197 12.11 6.40 15.31
N ILE A 198 12.91 7.34 14.82
CA ILE A 198 13.95 8.00 15.62
C ILE A 198 13.31 8.71 16.83
N MET A 199 12.16 9.35 16.63
CA MET A 199 11.43 9.99 17.71
C MET A 199 10.93 9.00 18.76
N ASP A 200 10.49 7.82 18.35
CA ASP A 200 10.04 6.75 19.25
C ASP A 200 11.21 6.09 19.99
N GLN A 201 12.36 5.91 19.33
CA GLN A 201 13.59 5.47 19.98
C GLN A 201 14.05 6.48 21.04
N LEU A 202 13.98 7.77 20.75
CA LEU A 202 14.31 8.83 21.72
C LEU A 202 13.31 8.88 22.90
N ALA A 203 12.04 8.55 22.67
CA ALA A 203 11.05 8.42 23.73
C ALA A 203 11.32 7.18 24.61
N SER A 204 11.63 6.06 24.01
CA SER A 204 12.00 4.82 24.71
C SER A 204 13.27 4.99 25.56
N ALA A 205 14.21 5.81 25.11
CA ALA A 205 15.40 6.19 25.86
C ALA A 205 15.15 7.27 26.93
N GLY A 206 13.91 7.79 27.04
CA GLY A 206 13.56 8.82 28.01
C GLY A 206 14.05 10.23 27.68
N VAL A 207 14.55 10.46 26.44
CA VAL A 207 15.03 11.77 26.00
C VAL A 207 13.86 12.74 25.78
N VAL A 208 12.74 12.21 25.25
CA VAL A 208 11.51 12.97 25.03
C VAL A 208 10.31 12.24 25.63
N GLY A 209 9.27 12.98 25.94
CA GLY A 209 8.02 12.45 26.49
C GLY A 209 7.16 11.76 25.42
N GLU A 210 6.07 11.13 25.89
CA GLU A 210 5.07 10.48 25.05
C GLU A 210 4.38 11.47 24.10
N GLU A 211 3.77 10.92 23.04
CA GLU A 211 3.02 11.70 22.08
C GLU A 211 1.70 12.24 22.68
N VAL A 212 1.49 13.56 22.58
CA VAL A 212 0.26 14.22 23.02
C VAL A 212 -0.37 14.94 21.84
N GLY A 213 -1.05 14.18 20.98
CA GLY A 213 -1.67 14.70 19.76
C GLY A 213 -0.66 15.29 18.78
N THR A 214 -0.99 16.37 18.09
CA THR A 214 -0.15 16.97 17.04
C THR A 214 0.92 17.95 17.57
N LYS A 215 1.06 18.10 18.88
CA LYS A 215 2.03 19.02 19.49
C LYS A 215 3.43 18.40 19.56
N PRO A 216 4.51 19.20 19.49
CA PRO A 216 5.86 18.72 19.75
C PRO A 216 5.96 18.03 21.11
N ARG A 217 6.66 16.88 21.18
CA ARG A 217 6.89 16.16 22.45
C ARG A 217 7.78 17.01 23.37
N LYS A 218 7.60 16.83 24.67
CA LYS A 218 8.39 17.56 25.69
C LYS A 218 9.77 16.94 25.78
N VAL A 219 10.82 17.76 25.82
CA VAL A 219 12.20 17.30 26.10
C VAL A 219 12.33 17.05 27.59
N LEU A 220 12.87 15.88 27.96
CA LEU A 220 12.96 15.42 29.35
C LEU A 220 14.39 15.34 29.89
N MET A 221 15.40 15.15 29.01
CA MET A 221 16.80 15.05 29.38
C MET A 221 17.55 16.35 29.09
N THR A 222 18.56 16.63 29.92
CA THR A 222 19.56 17.65 29.67
C THR A 222 20.64 17.15 28.70
N LYS A 223 21.50 18.05 28.22
CA LYS A 223 22.58 17.69 27.31
C LYS A 223 23.60 16.75 28.00
N GLU A 224 23.91 17.03 29.27
CA GLU A 224 24.86 16.25 30.05
C GLU A 224 24.34 14.84 30.30
N GLU A 225 23.09 14.68 30.66
CA GLU A 225 22.43 13.38 30.87
C GLU A 225 22.37 12.56 29.59
N PHE A 226 22.13 13.19 28.45
CA PHE A 226 22.08 12.51 27.15
C PHE A 226 23.46 12.06 26.68
N GLU A 227 24.51 12.86 26.85
CA GLU A 227 25.88 12.44 26.51
C GLU A 227 26.35 11.29 27.41
N GLN A 228 25.96 11.27 28.67
CA GLN A 228 26.22 10.14 29.57
C GLN A 228 25.47 8.88 29.10
N TYR A 229 24.20 9.03 28.74
CA TYR A 229 23.40 7.92 28.19
C TYR A 229 24.05 7.30 26.94
N ILE A 230 24.56 8.13 26.03
CA ILE A 230 25.25 7.68 24.82
C ILE A 230 26.53 6.90 25.18
N GLN A 231 27.33 7.36 26.14
CA GLN A 231 28.55 6.68 26.56
C GLN A 231 28.31 5.31 27.21
N GLU A 232 27.16 5.14 27.86
CA GLU A 232 26.80 3.92 28.56
C GLU A 232 26.09 2.87 27.67
N ASN A 233 25.43 3.30 26.57
CA ASN A 233 24.54 2.45 25.78
C ASN A 233 24.87 2.37 24.28
N LEU A 234 25.86 3.14 23.80
CA LEU A 234 26.37 3.14 22.42
C LEU A 234 27.87 2.86 22.41
#